data_613a2bf509ad3eead3f9afeb43f68f26
#
_entry.id   613a2bf509ad3eead3f9afeb43f68f26
#
_cell.length_a   1.000
_cell.length_b   1.000
_cell.length_c   1.000
_cell.angle_alpha   90.00
_cell.angle_beta   90.00
_cell.angle_gamma   90.00
#
_symmetry.space_group_name_H-M   'P 1'
#
loop_
_entity.id
_entity.type
_entity.pdbx_description
1 polymer ?
#
loop_
_entity_poly.entity_id
_entity_poly.type
_entity_poly.pdbx_seq_one_letter_code
_entity_poly.pdbx_strand_id
1 'polypeptide(L)'
;MKTLASMTDEQQGYFFTLITMLIWGSFSLIARLNAYWQIQVWDVLAMRFGIAALILMPILWLKQDYRFLFDYRMVLLALSGSIGYCVFVYSGFFYAPVVHGVVFLNGTFPLFAALIAYLMLGQKVDHQTGIGLSIIVITLTLMTVMMSIKDGGFGVGDAMFIGSAVCWGLFSVLLRRWSFTPWQVMSGVGIWSAVLYLPVYAVFVTPQFGDAKPLHLAVQGLFHGVAVVIVATLTYAKAVEKIGLFKAGSIANLAPFIASILAVPLLGETLNPIMVCGLIGMALGALQPWRRFIGR
;
A
#
# COMPACT_ATOMS: atom_id res chain seq x y z
N MET A 1 12.37 -9.56 28.65
CA MET A 1 11.68 -8.63 27.74
C MET A 1 10.96 -7.59 28.58
N LYS A 2 11.20 -6.28 28.34
CA LYS A 2 10.39 -5.22 28.97
C LYS A 2 8.94 -5.37 28.48
N THR A 3 8.00 -5.35 29.40
CA THR A 3 6.56 -5.31 29.03
C THR A 3 6.26 -3.97 28.35
N LEU A 4 5.30 -3.90 27.45
CA LEU A 4 4.90 -2.67 26.76
C LEU A 4 4.66 -1.49 27.73
N ALA A 5 4.13 -1.80 28.92
CA ALA A 5 3.86 -0.84 30.00
C ALA A 5 5.15 -0.25 30.64
N SER A 6 6.30 -0.90 30.50
CA SER A 6 7.58 -0.42 31.03
C SER A 6 8.44 0.33 30.03
N MET A 7 7.96 0.50 28.77
CA MET A 7 8.62 1.23 27.71
C MET A 7 8.26 2.71 27.77
N THR A 8 9.22 3.58 27.44
CA THR A 8 8.92 5.02 27.21
C THR A 8 8.02 5.20 25.99
N ASP A 9 7.31 6.33 25.89
CA ASP A 9 6.47 6.66 24.74
C ASP A 9 7.23 6.58 23.42
N GLU A 10 8.47 7.04 23.41
CA GLU A 10 9.32 6.96 22.21
C GLU A 10 9.66 5.51 21.84
N GLN A 11 9.99 4.67 22.82
CA GLN A 11 10.25 3.24 22.59
C GLN A 11 8.99 2.51 22.07
N GLN A 12 7.81 2.82 22.64
CA GLN A 12 6.53 2.29 22.16
C GLN A 12 6.26 2.72 20.73
N GLY A 13 6.52 3.98 20.38
CA GLY A 13 6.36 4.52 19.05
C GLY A 13 7.23 3.78 18.02
N TYR A 14 8.50 3.56 18.32
CA TYR A 14 9.39 2.76 17.45
C TYR A 14 8.95 1.30 17.33
N PHE A 15 8.49 0.69 18.42
CA PHE A 15 7.97 -0.68 18.43
C PHE A 15 6.74 -0.82 17.52
N PHE A 16 5.77 0.09 17.61
CA PHE A 16 4.60 0.09 16.73
C PHE A 16 4.97 0.35 15.26
N THR A 17 5.93 1.25 15.01
CA THR A 17 6.44 1.48 13.65
C THR A 17 7.09 0.23 13.07
N LEU A 18 7.87 -0.51 13.87
CA LEU A 18 8.49 -1.76 13.44
C LEU A 18 7.46 -2.82 13.06
N ILE A 19 6.39 -2.99 13.87
CA ILE A 19 5.29 -3.91 13.54
C ILE A 19 4.65 -3.51 12.21
N THR A 20 4.33 -2.23 12.04
CA THR A 20 3.74 -1.73 10.80
C THR A 20 4.65 -1.99 9.60
N MET A 21 5.95 -1.67 9.73
CA MET A 21 6.95 -1.89 8.68
C MET A 21 7.08 -3.36 8.29
N LEU A 22 7.07 -4.27 9.26
CA LEU A 22 7.12 -5.71 9.00
C LEU A 22 5.86 -6.19 8.26
N ILE A 23 4.68 -5.73 8.66
CA ILE A 23 3.43 -6.11 7.99
C ILE A 23 3.40 -5.54 6.56
N TRP A 24 3.72 -4.25 6.38
CA TRP A 24 3.72 -3.64 5.04
C TRP A 24 4.85 -4.17 4.15
N GLY A 25 6.02 -4.51 4.71
CA GLY A 25 7.10 -5.17 3.98
C GLY A 25 6.71 -6.57 3.53
N SER A 26 6.03 -7.33 4.38
CA SER A 26 5.53 -8.66 4.02
C SER A 26 4.35 -8.63 3.04
N PHE A 27 3.64 -7.49 2.93
CA PHE A 27 2.47 -7.36 2.06
C PHE A 27 2.79 -7.74 0.59
N SER A 28 3.85 -7.16 0.03
CA SER A 28 4.24 -7.42 -1.35
C SER A 28 4.64 -8.88 -1.59
N LEU A 29 5.34 -9.48 -0.61
CA LEU A 29 5.76 -10.88 -0.67
C LEU A 29 4.55 -11.83 -0.64
N ILE A 30 3.63 -11.62 0.31
CA ILE A 30 2.45 -12.47 0.48
C ILE A 30 1.47 -12.25 -0.69
N ALA A 31 1.32 -11.02 -1.20
CA ALA A 31 0.53 -10.75 -2.39
C ALA A 31 1.12 -11.45 -3.64
N ARG A 32 2.44 -11.51 -3.76
CA ARG A 32 3.11 -12.21 -4.87
C ARG A 32 2.89 -13.73 -4.83
N LEU A 33 2.77 -14.33 -3.63
CA LEU A 33 2.46 -15.75 -3.46
C LEU A 33 1.14 -16.18 -4.13
N ASN A 34 0.19 -15.25 -4.37
CA ASN A 34 -1.03 -15.56 -5.11
C ASN A 34 -0.75 -16.09 -6.51
N ALA A 35 0.26 -15.53 -7.19
CA ALA A 35 0.66 -16.01 -8.51
C ALA A 35 1.26 -17.44 -8.45
N TYR A 36 2.06 -17.74 -7.42
CA TYR A 36 2.64 -19.06 -7.23
C TYR A 36 1.59 -20.11 -6.80
N TRP A 37 0.61 -19.71 -6.00
CA TRP A 37 -0.48 -20.59 -5.56
C TRP A 37 -1.67 -20.59 -6.50
N GLN A 38 -1.62 -19.83 -7.59
CA GLN A 38 -2.68 -19.67 -8.59
C GLN A 38 -4.04 -19.25 -8.02
N ILE A 39 -4.02 -18.52 -6.89
CA ILE A 39 -5.22 -17.94 -6.31
C ILE A 39 -5.58 -16.68 -7.10
N GLN A 40 -6.79 -16.63 -7.63
CA GLN A 40 -7.24 -15.47 -8.39
C GLN A 40 -7.31 -14.21 -7.53
N VAL A 41 -6.95 -13.08 -8.12
CA VAL A 41 -6.95 -11.78 -7.43
C VAL A 41 -8.32 -11.48 -6.81
N TRP A 42 -9.38 -11.81 -7.54
CA TRP A 42 -10.76 -11.59 -7.09
C TRP A 42 -11.10 -12.36 -5.80
N ASP A 43 -10.63 -13.57 -5.66
CA ASP A 43 -10.84 -14.40 -4.46
C ASP A 43 -10.07 -13.84 -3.25
N VAL A 44 -8.84 -13.37 -3.47
CA VAL A 44 -8.03 -12.73 -2.42
C VAL A 44 -8.71 -11.46 -1.90
N LEU A 45 -9.27 -10.65 -2.81
CA LEU A 45 -9.98 -9.43 -2.44
C LEU A 45 -11.27 -9.73 -1.68
N ALA A 46 -12.01 -10.78 -2.08
CA ALA A 46 -13.20 -11.21 -1.35
C ALA A 46 -12.86 -11.64 0.09
N MET A 47 -11.80 -12.45 0.26
CA MET A 47 -11.31 -12.83 1.58
C MET A 47 -10.85 -11.61 2.40
N ARG A 48 -10.05 -10.72 1.80
CA ARG A 48 -9.55 -9.50 2.46
C ARG A 48 -10.70 -8.63 2.99
N PHE A 49 -11.63 -8.28 2.13
CA PHE A 49 -12.74 -7.39 2.48
C PHE A 49 -13.75 -8.06 3.38
N GLY A 50 -14.07 -9.34 3.12
CA GLY A 50 -15.01 -10.11 3.93
C GLY A 50 -14.53 -10.29 5.36
N ILE A 51 -13.28 -10.73 5.57
CA ILE A 51 -12.72 -10.95 6.91
C ILE A 51 -12.59 -9.62 7.67
N ALA A 52 -12.13 -8.55 7.00
CA ALA A 52 -12.05 -7.24 7.62
C ALA A 52 -13.43 -6.76 8.08
N ALA A 53 -14.46 -6.87 7.25
CA ALA A 53 -15.81 -6.45 7.59
C ALA A 53 -16.43 -7.30 8.71
N LEU A 54 -16.23 -8.61 8.70
CA LEU A 54 -16.71 -9.53 9.75
C LEU A 54 -16.18 -9.15 11.14
N ILE A 55 -14.95 -8.60 11.21
CA ILE A 55 -14.35 -8.15 12.47
C ILE A 55 -14.78 -6.72 12.80
N LEU A 56 -14.78 -5.82 11.82
CA LEU A 56 -15.03 -4.40 12.05
C LEU A 56 -16.51 -4.09 12.32
N MET A 57 -17.46 -4.78 11.69
CA MET A 57 -18.89 -4.56 11.91
C MET A 57 -19.34 -4.76 13.37
N PRO A 58 -19.01 -5.88 14.04
CA PRO A 58 -19.36 -6.05 15.46
C PRO A 58 -18.74 -4.98 16.35
N ILE A 59 -17.47 -4.61 16.09
CA ILE A 59 -16.78 -3.58 16.89
C ILE A 59 -17.45 -2.22 16.73
N LEU A 60 -17.85 -1.85 15.52
CA LEU A 60 -18.59 -0.61 15.27
C LEU A 60 -19.96 -0.60 15.96
N TRP A 61 -20.68 -1.71 15.90
CA TRP A 61 -21.96 -1.84 16.55
C TRP A 61 -21.85 -1.69 18.08
N LEU A 62 -20.83 -2.31 18.69
CA LEU A 62 -20.55 -2.18 20.12
C LEU A 62 -20.15 -0.74 20.52
N LYS A 63 -19.40 -0.03 19.68
CA LYS A 63 -19.01 1.36 19.93
C LYS A 63 -20.09 2.38 19.63
N GLN A 64 -21.14 2.01 18.91
CA GLN A 64 -22.22 2.88 18.42
C GLN A 64 -21.73 4.11 17.64
N ASP A 65 -20.53 4.04 17.08
CA ASP A 65 -19.90 5.08 16.28
C ASP A 65 -19.97 4.68 14.79
N TYR A 66 -21.15 4.80 14.18
CA TYR A 66 -21.39 4.38 12.78
C TYR A 66 -21.96 5.49 11.88
N ARG A 67 -22.22 6.70 12.41
CA ARG A 67 -22.81 7.79 11.61
C ARG A 67 -22.00 8.17 10.39
N PHE A 68 -20.67 8.12 10.48
CA PHE A 68 -19.77 8.43 9.36
C PHE A 68 -19.88 7.46 8.18
N LEU A 69 -20.42 6.25 8.40
CA LEU A 69 -20.67 5.28 7.32
C LEU A 69 -21.66 5.80 6.28
N PHE A 70 -22.62 6.64 6.68
CA PHE A 70 -23.61 7.22 5.79
C PHE A 70 -23.10 8.45 5.01
N ASP A 71 -21.84 8.82 5.21
CA ASP A 71 -21.19 9.88 4.44
C ASP A 71 -20.68 9.32 3.11
N TYR A 72 -21.18 9.87 1.98
CA TYR A 72 -20.75 9.46 0.64
C TYR A 72 -19.23 9.53 0.44
N ARG A 73 -18.53 10.37 1.21
CA ARG A 73 -17.07 10.51 1.17
C ARG A 73 -16.38 9.21 1.56
N MET A 74 -16.97 8.40 2.46
CA MET A 74 -16.45 7.08 2.81
C MET A 74 -16.49 6.12 1.62
N VAL A 75 -17.54 6.17 0.80
CA VAL A 75 -17.64 5.38 -0.44
C VAL A 75 -16.52 5.74 -1.40
N LEU A 76 -16.25 7.04 -1.59
CA LEU A 76 -15.16 7.49 -2.48
C LEU A 76 -13.78 7.09 -1.95
N LEU A 77 -13.58 7.11 -0.61
CA LEU A 77 -12.35 6.59 0.01
C LEU A 77 -12.23 5.08 -0.17
N ALA A 78 -13.30 4.31 -0.05
CA ALA A 78 -13.30 2.87 -0.27
C ALA A 78 -13.00 2.52 -1.74
N LEU A 79 -13.61 3.24 -2.68
CA LEU A 79 -13.38 3.03 -4.11
C LEU A 79 -11.94 3.35 -4.52
N SER A 80 -11.36 4.45 -4.03
CA SER A 80 -9.99 4.85 -4.39
C SER A 80 -8.94 4.09 -3.59
N GLY A 81 -8.98 4.13 -2.26
CA GLY A 81 -7.91 3.64 -1.38
C GLY A 81 -7.98 2.16 -1.04
N SER A 82 -9.07 1.49 -1.38
CA SER A 82 -9.23 0.06 -1.09
C SER A 82 -9.56 -0.72 -2.35
N ILE A 83 -10.76 -0.64 -2.90
CA ILE A 83 -11.16 -1.46 -4.05
C ILE A 83 -10.25 -1.18 -5.26
N GLY A 84 -10.18 0.05 -5.73
CA GLY A 84 -9.36 0.43 -6.90
C GLY A 84 -7.89 0.15 -6.67
N TYR A 85 -7.34 0.62 -5.55
CA TYR A 85 -5.96 0.33 -5.17
C TYR A 85 -5.68 -1.17 -5.14
N CYS A 86 -6.51 -1.97 -4.47
CA CYS A 86 -6.29 -3.39 -4.30
C CYS A 86 -6.43 -4.16 -5.62
N VAL A 87 -7.45 -3.87 -6.44
CA VAL A 87 -7.58 -4.51 -7.76
C VAL A 87 -6.30 -4.33 -8.56
N PHE A 88 -5.78 -3.12 -8.62
CA PHE A 88 -4.56 -2.84 -9.36
C PHE A 88 -3.31 -3.44 -8.72
N VAL A 89 -3.09 -3.29 -7.41
CA VAL A 89 -1.84 -3.76 -6.78
C VAL A 89 -1.72 -5.27 -6.73
N TYR A 90 -2.82 -5.98 -6.45
CA TYR A 90 -2.79 -7.45 -6.45
C TYR A 90 -2.66 -8.03 -7.87
N SER A 91 -3.32 -7.40 -8.85
CA SER A 91 -3.08 -7.75 -10.27
C SER A 91 -1.63 -7.46 -10.67
N GLY A 92 -1.04 -6.36 -10.22
CA GLY A 92 0.37 -6.08 -10.44
C GLY A 92 1.27 -7.19 -9.91
N PHE A 93 1.10 -7.61 -8.65
CA PHE A 93 1.87 -8.70 -8.06
C PHE A 93 1.54 -10.08 -8.63
N PHE A 94 0.40 -10.26 -9.25
CA PHE A 94 0.10 -11.50 -9.97
C PHE A 94 0.95 -11.64 -11.24
N TYR A 95 1.14 -10.55 -11.97
CA TYR A 95 1.84 -10.55 -13.26
C TYR A 95 3.32 -10.14 -13.21
N ALA A 96 3.78 -9.46 -12.17
CA ALA A 96 5.13 -8.91 -12.10
C ALA A 96 5.81 -9.15 -10.73
N PRO A 97 7.17 -9.17 -10.70
CA PRO A 97 7.97 -9.34 -9.49
C PRO A 97 7.75 -8.24 -8.45
N VAL A 98 8.13 -8.53 -7.19
CA VAL A 98 7.99 -7.60 -6.06
C VAL A 98 8.70 -6.27 -6.30
N VAL A 99 9.91 -6.31 -6.87
CA VAL A 99 10.71 -5.10 -7.15
C VAL A 99 10.02 -4.14 -8.11
N HIS A 100 9.22 -4.65 -9.08
CA HIS A 100 8.44 -3.81 -9.99
C HIS A 100 7.39 -3.00 -9.21
N GLY A 101 6.74 -3.60 -8.20
CA GLY A 101 5.81 -2.88 -7.33
C GLY A 101 6.48 -1.73 -6.57
N VAL A 102 7.73 -1.90 -6.12
CA VAL A 102 8.44 -0.81 -5.45
C VAL A 102 8.74 0.34 -6.41
N VAL A 103 9.13 0.03 -7.63
CA VAL A 103 9.45 1.03 -8.65
C VAL A 103 8.19 1.72 -9.18
N PHE A 104 7.26 0.94 -9.70
CA PHE A 104 6.11 1.48 -10.45
C PHE A 104 4.94 1.91 -9.55
N LEU A 105 4.76 1.35 -8.36
CA LEU A 105 3.77 1.82 -7.40
C LEU A 105 4.38 2.86 -6.44
N ASN A 106 5.34 2.44 -5.60
CA ASN A 106 5.83 3.32 -4.54
C ASN A 106 6.69 4.47 -5.09
N GLY A 107 7.44 4.23 -6.17
CA GLY A 107 8.25 5.26 -6.83
C GLY A 107 7.39 6.32 -7.53
N THR A 108 6.30 5.93 -8.22
CA THR A 108 5.45 6.88 -8.95
C THR A 108 4.37 7.53 -8.09
N PHE A 109 4.04 6.95 -6.92
CA PHE A 109 3.03 7.49 -6.01
C PHE A 109 3.20 9.00 -5.70
N PRO A 110 4.41 9.52 -5.36
CA PRO A 110 4.59 10.95 -5.10
C PRO A 110 4.25 11.83 -6.29
N LEU A 111 4.49 11.35 -7.52
CA LEU A 111 4.17 12.06 -8.75
C LEU A 111 2.65 12.23 -8.89
N PHE A 112 1.90 11.15 -8.77
CA PHE A 112 0.43 11.20 -8.88
C PHE A 112 -0.21 11.93 -7.71
N ALA A 113 0.31 11.78 -6.49
CA ALA A 113 -0.17 12.52 -5.33
C ALA A 113 0.00 14.04 -5.53
N ALA A 114 1.16 14.48 -6.05
CA ALA A 114 1.41 15.90 -6.34
C ALA A 114 0.51 16.43 -7.47
N LEU A 115 0.35 15.67 -8.55
CA LEU A 115 -0.52 16.03 -9.67
C LEU A 115 -1.98 16.16 -9.23
N ILE A 116 -2.50 15.17 -8.49
CA ILE A 116 -3.89 15.18 -8.00
C ILE A 116 -4.10 16.31 -6.98
N ALA A 117 -3.13 16.55 -6.08
CA ALA A 117 -3.19 17.66 -5.14
C ALA A 117 -3.19 19.02 -5.86
N TYR A 118 -2.44 19.18 -6.93
CA TYR A 118 -2.48 20.37 -7.75
C TYR A 118 -3.86 20.55 -8.42
N LEU A 119 -4.38 19.51 -9.05
CA LEU A 119 -5.67 19.56 -9.77
C LEU A 119 -6.88 19.75 -8.83
N MET A 120 -6.89 19.11 -7.68
CA MET A 120 -8.03 19.12 -6.76
C MET A 120 -7.97 20.20 -5.68
N LEU A 121 -6.78 20.60 -5.26
CA LEU A 121 -6.56 21.53 -4.14
C LEU A 121 -5.84 22.81 -4.55
N GLY A 122 -5.41 22.94 -5.81
CA GLY A 122 -4.60 24.08 -6.28
C GLY A 122 -3.21 24.14 -5.63
N GLN A 123 -2.76 23.05 -5.00
CA GLN A 123 -1.49 23.02 -4.27
C GLN A 123 -0.32 23.02 -5.24
N LYS A 124 0.44 24.11 -5.24
CA LYS A 124 1.65 24.22 -6.07
C LYS A 124 2.79 23.38 -5.48
N VAL A 125 3.56 22.79 -6.37
CA VAL A 125 4.76 22.04 -6.03
C VAL A 125 5.91 23.02 -5.77
N ASP A 126 6.58 22.91 -4.62
CA ASP A 126 7.78 23.69 -4.34
C ASP A 126 8.99 23.21 -5.19
N HIS A 127 9.98 24.04 -5.36
CA HIS A 127 11.15 23.76 -6.21
C HIS A 127 11.86 22.45 -5.83
N GLN A 128 12.01 22.16 -4.53
CA GLN A 128 12.70 20.94 -4.06
C GLN A 128 11.88 19.68 -4.36
N THR A 129 10.58 19.74 -4.17
CA THR A 129 9.65 18.67 -4.59
C THR A 129 9.71 18.49 -6.11
N GLY A 130 9.76 19.59 -6.88
CA GLY A 130 9.92 19.54 -8.33
C GLY A 130 11.18 18.78 -8.77
N ILE A 131 12.32 19.01 -8.13
CA ILE A 131 13.56 18.24 -8.38
C ILE A 131 13.32 16.74 -8.11
N GLY A 132 12.71 16.40 -6.96
CA GLY A 132 12.41 15.00 -6.62
C GLY A 132 11.51 14.30 -7.64
N LEU A 133 10.45 14.99 -8.06
CA LEU A 133 9.54 14.46 -9.10
C LEU A 133 10.26 14.30 -10.45
N SER A 134 11.15 15.22 -10.83
CA SER A 134 11.96 15.11 -12.04
C SER A 134 12.89 13.89 -11.99
N ILE A 135 13.54 13.62 -10.85
CA ILE A 135 14.35 12.40 -10.67
C ILE A 135 13.51 11.16 -10.85
N ILE A 136 12.29 11.11 -10.27
CA ILE A 136 11.36 9.99 -10.42
C ILE A 136 11.03 9.77 -11.91
N VAL A 137 10.66 10.82 -12.63
CA VAL A 137 10.29 10.73 -14.06
C VAL A 137 11.49 10.23 -14.90
N ILE A 138 12.67 10.79 -14.68
CA ILE A 138 13.89 10.38 -15.40
C ILE A 138 14.20 8.92 -15.10
N THR A 139 14.19 8.51 -13.83
CA THR A 139 14.44 7.13 -13.42
C THR A 139 13.45 6.16 -14.06
N LEU A 140 12.15 6.49 -14.00
CA LEU A 140 11.09 5.68 -14.59
C LEU A 140 11.27 5.52 -16.10
N THR A 141 11.56 6.62 -16.81
CA THR A 141 11.79 6.60 -18.26
C THR A 141 13.00 5.74 -18.63
N LEU A 142 14.13 5.94 -17.94
CA LEU A 142 15.33 5.16 -18.17
C LEU A 142 15.10 3.66 -17.93
N MET A 143 14.43 3.32 -16.83
CA MET A 143 14.10 1.93 -16.53
C MET A 143 13.21 1.31 -17.60
N THR A 144 12.13 2.00 -17.97
CA THR A 144 11.19 1.50 -18.99
C THR A 144 11.90 1.24 -20.32
N VAL A 145 12.77 2.17 -20.76
CA VAL A 145 13.57 2.01 -21.98
C VAL A 145 14.54 0.82 -21.85
N MET A 146 15.28 0.73 -20.75
CA MET A 146 16.27 -0.35 -20.56
C MET A 146 15.61 -1.74 -20.45
N MET A 147 14.45 -1.83 -19.81
CA MET A 147 13.65 -3.06 -19.73
C MET A 147 13.13 -3.47 -21.12
N SER A 148 12.69 -2.51 -21.92
CA SER A 148 12.21 -2.77 -23.29
C SER A 148 13.32 -3.35 -24.19
N ILE A 149 14.57 -3.02 -23.93
CA ILE A 149 15.73 -3.52 -24.70
C ILE A 149 16.17 -4.91 -24.23
N LYS A 150 16.10 -5.21 -22.92
CA LYS A 150 16.73 -6.40 -22.33
C LYS A 150 15.76 -7.50 -21.87
N ASP A 151 14.61 -7.13 -21.31
CA ASP A 151 13.78 -8.06 -20.52
C ASP A 151 12.32 -8.15 -21.03
N GLY A 152 12.05 -7.88 -22.29
CA GLY A 152 10.70 -7.96 -22.86
C GLY A 152 9.82 -6.74 -22.59
N GLY A 153 10.33 -5.72 -21.92
CA GLY A 153 9.72 -4.41 -21.81
C GLY A 153 8.78 -4.19 -20.62
N PHE A 154 8.07 -3.08 -20.69
CA PHE A 154 7.01 -2.70 -19.76
C PHE A 154 5.81 -3.64 -19.93
N GLY A 155 5.43 -4.32 -18.84
CA GLY A 155 4.38 -5.33 -18.86
C GLY A 155 3.05 -4.87 -18.27
N VAL A 156 2.05 -5.74 -18.35
CA VAL A 156 0.72 -5.51 -17.77
C VAL A 156 0.82 -5.26 -16.26
N GLY A 157 1.68 -6.01 -15.55
CA GLY A 157 1.88 -5.83 -14.11
C GLY A 157 2.38 -4.43 -13.74
N ASP A 158 3.26 -3.84 -14.56
CA ASP A 158 3.78 -2.49 -14.34
C ASP A 158 2.71 -1.43 -14.53
N ALA A 159 1.87 -1.59 -15.57
CA ALA A 159 0.71 -0.73 -15.79
C ALA A 159 -0.28 -0.80 -14.61
N MET A 160 -0.50 -2.00 -14.06
CA MET A 160 -1.34 -2.18 -12.87
C MET A 160 -0.74 -1.47 -11.65
N PHE A 161 0.56 -1.55 -11.42
CA PHE A 161 1.21 -0.81 -10.33
C PHE A 161 1.06 0.71 -10.48
N ILE A 162 1.17 1.25 -11.68
CA ILE A 162 0.91 2.68 -11.94
C ILE A 162 -0.56 3.02 -11.64
N GLY A 163 -1.52 2.21 -12.08
CA GLY A 163 -2.93 2.38 -11.74
C GLY A 163 -3.18 2.40 -10.24
N SER A 164 -2.50 1.52 -9.51
CA SER A 164 -2.52 1.49 -8.03
C SER A 164 -1.95 2.77 -7.42
N ALA A 165 -0.86 3.33 -7.98
CA ALA A 165 -0.28 4.59 -7.52
C ALA A 165 -1.24 5.78 -7.71
N VAL A 166 -1.97 5.82 -8.81
CA VAL A 166 -3.02 6.83 -9.06
C VAL A 166 -4.13 6.72 -8.01
N CYS A 167 -4.64 5.50 -7.77
CA CYS A 167 -5.69 5.26 -6.79
C CYS A 167 -5.25 5.67 -5.38
N TRP A 168 -4.03 5.30 -4.98
CA TRP A 168 -3.48 5.65 -3.67
C TRP A 168 -3.18 7.15 -3.55
N GLY A 169 -2.76 7.80 -4.64
CA GLY A 169 -2.60 9.25 -4.73
C GLY A 169 -3.93 9.98 -4.51
N LEU A 170 -4.98 9.55 -5.20
CA LEU A 170 -6.33 10.10 -5.03
C LEU A 170 -6.83 9.91 -3.59
N PHE A 171 -6.73 8.71 -3.06
CA PHE A 171 -7.10 8.42 -1.68
C PHE A 171 -6.37 9.33 -0.67
N SER A 172 -5.07 9.51 -0.85
CA SER A 172 -4.25 10.35 0.04
C SER A 172 -4.66 11.82 0.02
N VAL A 173 -5.00 12.35 -1.15
CA VAL A 173 -5.49 13.72 -1.32
C VAL A 173 -6.89 13.89 -0.71
N LEU A 174 -7.79 12.92 -0.92
CA LEU A 174 -9.13 12.92 -0.34
C LEU A 174 -9.11 12.84 1.18
N LEU A 175 -8.24 11.98 1.75
CA LEU A 175 -8.03 11.90 3.21
C LEU A 175 -7.61 13.25 3.79
N ARG A 176 -6.65 13.90 3.14
CA ARG A 176 -6.18 15.23 3.56
C ARG A 176 -7.28 16.28 3.52
N ARG A 177 -8.16 16.19 2.51
CA ARG A 177 -9.27 17.15 2.32
C ARG A 177 -10.37 16.97 3.35
N TRP A 178 -10.65 15.73 3.79
CA TRP A 178 -11.87 15.43 4.56
C TRP A 178 -11.62 15.15 6.04
N SER A 179 -10.39 15.09 6.51
CA SER A 179 -10.00 15.06 7.93
C SER A 179 -10.72 14.02 8.80
N PHE A 180 -11.01 12.82 8.27
CA PHE A 180 -11.54 11.72 9.06
C PHE A 180 -10.48 11.16 10.02
N THR A 181 -10.92 10.66 11.18
CA THR A 181 -10.02 9.98 12.11
C THR A 181 -9.50 8.66 11.53
N PRO A 182 -8.31 8.18 11.95
CA PRO A 182 -7.78 6.88 11.51
C PRO A 182 -8.76 5.72 11.74
N TRP A 183 -9.51 5.75 12.85
CA TRP A 183 -10.53 4.75 13.15
C TRP A 183 -11.68 4.78 12.15
N GLN A 184 -12.21 5.95 11.82
CA GLN A 184 -13.28 6.13 10.84
C GLN A 184 -12.84 5.67 9.46
N VAL A 185 -11.62 6.03 9.05
CA VAL A 185 -11.06 5.60 7.75
C VAL A 185 -10.91 4.08 7.71
N MET A 186 -10.26 3.48 8.71
CA MET A 186 -10.04 2.03 8.74
C MET A 186 -11.37 1.25 8.69
N SER A 187 -12.32 1.62 9.55
CA SER A 187 -13.58 0.91 9.66
C SER A 187 -14.53 1.23 8.50
N GLY A 188 -14.64 2.51 8.10
CA GLY A 188 -15.51 2.93 7.01
C GLY A 188 -15.05 2.37 5.66
N VAL A 189 -13.76 2.51 5.34
CA VAL A 189 -13.19 1.96 4.11
C VAL A 189 -13.28 0.43 4.09
N GLY A 190 -12.97 -0.24 5.23
CA GLY A 190 -13.06 -1.70 5.33
C GLY A 190 -14.47 -2.22 5.08
N ILE A 191 -15.48 -1.60 5.72
CA ILE A 191 -16.88 -2.02 5.56
C ILE A 191 -17.43 -1.69 4.18
N TRP A 192 -17.23 -0.46 3.67
CA TRP A 192 -17.70 -0.09 2.33
C TRP A 192 -17.04 -0.91 1.24
N SER A 193 -15.77 -1.31 1.41
CA SER A 193 -15.13 -2.22 0.46
C SER A 193 -15.85 -3.56 0.40
N ALA A 194 -16.25 -4.13 1.52
CA ALA A 194 -17.02 -5.37 1.56
C ALA A 194 -18.42 -5.19 0.97
N VAL A 195 -19.14 -4.14 1.36
CA VAL A 195 -20.51 -3.85 0.90
C VAL A 195 -20.57 -3.66 -0.61
N LEU A 196 -19.57 -3.00 -1.20
CA LEU A 196 -19.54 -2.75 -2.64
C LEU A 196 -18.99 -3.95 -3.42
N TYR A 197 -17.97 -4.62 -2.89
CA TYR A 197 -17.25 -5.65 -3.63
C TYR A 197 -17.92 -7.03 -3.54
N LEU A 198 -18.34 -7.48 -2.34
CA LEU A 198 -18.83 -8.84 -2.14
C LEU A 198 -20.09 -9.16 -2.93
N PRO A 199 -21.10 -8.28 -3.09
CA PRO A 199 -22.23 -8.55 -3.95
C PRO A 199 -21.84 -8.73 -5.43
N VAL A 200 -20.94 -7.88 -5.93
CA VAL A 200 -20.42 -7.99 -7.30
C VAL A 200 -19.65 -9.30 -7.47
N TYR A 201 -18.79 -9.62 -6.53
CA TYR A 201 -18.04 -10.89 -6.51
C TYR A 201 -19.01 -12.10 -6.53
N ALA A 202 -20.02 -12.11 -5.68
CA ALA A 202 -20.97 -13.23 -5.57
C ALA A 202 -21.80 -13.45 -6.85
N VAL A 203 -22.07 -12.38 -7.61
CA VAL A 203 -22.89 -12.46 -8.83
C VAL A 203 -22.04 -12.77 -10.07
N PHE A 204 -20.86 -12.19 -10.18
CA PHE A 204 -20.09 -12.19 -11.42
C PHE A 204 -18.82 -13.05 -11.40
N VAL A 205 -18.37 -13.51 -10.22
CA VAL A 205 -17.13 -14.26 -10.10
C VAL A 205 -17.42 -15.68 -9.62
N THR A 206 -16.97 -16.67 -10.38
CA THR A 206 -16.92 -18.06 -9.91
C THR A 206 -15.61 -18.24 -9.13
N PRO A 207 -15.65 -18.60 -7.84
CA PRO A 207 -14.44 -18.81 -7.04
C PRO A 207 -13.48 -19.80 -7.69
N GLN A 208 -12.21 -19.43 -7.80
CA GLN A 208 -11.15 -20.27 -8.38
C GLN A 208 -9.93 -20.25 -7.47
N PHE A 209 -9.86 -21.21 -6.59
CA PHE A 209 -8.76 -21.30 -5.63
C PHE A 209 -7.54 -22.07 -6.17
N GLY A 210 -7.59 -22.54 -7.42
CA GLY A 210 -6.53 -23.33 -8.05
C GLY A 210 -6.16 -24.54 -7.20
N ASP A 211 -4.85 -24.82 -7.10
CA ASP A 211 -4.30 -25.88 -6.25
C ASP A 211 -4.00 -25.39 -4.81
N ALA A 212 -4.61 -24.28 -4.40
CA ALA A 212 -4.35 -23.67 -3.10
C ALA A 212 -4.85 -24.57 -1.96
N LYS A 213 -3.96 -24.87 -1.03
CA LYS A 213 -4.29 -25.58 0.20
C LYS A 213 -5.07 -24.66 1.15
N PRO A 214 -5.90 -25.21 2.07
CA PRO A 214 -6.60 -24.40 3.08
C PRO A 214 -5.69 -23.44 3.85
N LEU A 215 -4.44 -23.85 4.12
CA LEU A 215 -3.43 -22.98 4.74
C LEU A 215 -3.10 -21.76 3.89
N HIS A 216 -2.98 -21.90 2.56
CA HIS A 216 -2.71 -20.78 1.65
C HIS A 216 -3.84 -19.75 1.70
N LEU A 217 -5.10 -20.21 1.69
CA LEU A 217 -6.29 -19.36 1.79
C LEU A 217 -6.34 -18.65 3.16
N ALA A 218 -6.05 -19.38 4.24
CA ALA A 218 -5.99 -18.81 5.58
C ALA A 218 -4.90 -17.73 5.70
N VAL A 219 -3.70 -17.98 5.14
CA VAL A 219 -2.60 -17.00 5.11
C VAL A 219 -3.05 -15.74 4.35
N GLN A 220 -3.62 -15.87 3.15
CA GLN A 220 -4.06 -14.72 2.37
C GLN A 220 -5.17 -13.94 3.08
N GLY A 221 -6.21 -14.63 3.52
CA GLY A 221 -7.36 -14.00 4.16
C GLY A 221 -7.02 -13.31 5.48
N LEU A 222 -6.33 -14.01 6.39
CA LEU A 222 -5.97 -13.45 7.69
C LEU A 222 -4.89 -12.37 7.58
N PHE A 223 -3.88 -12.59 6.73
CA PHE A 223 -2.84 -11.58 6.58
C PHE A 223 -3.40 -10.30 5.98
N HIS A 224 -4.11 -10.38 4.87
CA HIS A 224 -4.63 -9.19 4.20
C HIS A 224 -5.86 -8.59 4.90
N GLY A 225 -6.77 -9.41 5.43
CA GLY A 225 -7.97 -8.93 6.13
C GLY A 225 -7.71 -8.44 7.55
N VAL A 226 -6.80 -9.06 8.30
CA VAL A 226 -6.54 -8.71 9.70
C VAL A 226 -5.23 -7.95 9.86
N ALA A 227 -4.10 -8.56 9.47
CA ALA A 227 -2.79 -7.95 9.74
C ALA A 227 -2.65 -6.62 8.99
N VAL A 228 -2.96 -6.56 7.69
CA VAL A 228 -2.80 -5.35 6.88
C VAL A 228 -3.88 -4.30 7.18
N VAL A 229 -5.16 -4.70 7.17
CA VAL A 229 -6.27 -3.72 7.33
C VAL A 229 -6.38 -3.23 8.76
N ILE A 230 -6.29 -4.11 9.75
CA ILE A 230 -6.56 -3.76 11.15
C ILE A 230 -5.27 -3.49 11.92
N VAL A 231 -4.39 -4.49 12.02
CA VAL A 231 -3.20 -4.39 12.89
C VAL A 231 -2.24 -3.31 12.41
N ALA A 232 -1.87 -3.30 11.12
CA ALA A 232 -0.92 -2.31 10.61
C ALA A 232 -1.48 -0.89 10.68
N THR A 233 -2.77 -0.69 10.42
CA THR A 233 -3.40 0.63 10.51
C THR A 233 -3.43 1.14 11.96
N LEU A 234 -3.78 0.29 12.93
CA LEU A 234 -3.80 0.66 14.34
C LEU A 234 -2.40 0.91 14.90
N THR A 235 -1.42 0.06 14.55
CA THR A 235 -0.04 0.23 15.00
C THR A 235 0.59 1.48 14.38
N TYR A 236 0.33 1.76 13.11
CA TYR A 236 0.79 2.99 12.48
C TYR A 236 0.18 4.25 13.13
N ALA A 237 -1.12 4.25 13.39
CA ALA A 237 -1.78 5.36 14.08
C ALA A 237 -1.16 5.61 15.47
N LYS A 238 -0.92 4.55 16.26
CA LYS A 238 -0.23 4.65 17.56
C LYS A 238 1.22 5.12 17.43
N ALA A 239 1.94 4.67 16.41
CA ALA A 239 3.29 5.13 16.13
C ALA A 239 3.30 6.65 15.85
N VAL A 240 2.38 7.13 15.00
CA VAL A 240 2.25 8.56 14.70
C VAL A 240 1.89 9.37 15.94
N GLU A 241 1.02 8.88 16.79
CA GLU A 241 0.67 9.51 18.08
C GLU A 241 1.88 9.66 18.99
N LYS A 242 2.75 8.64 19.09
CA LYS A 242 3.87 8.58 20.02
C LYS A 242 5.15 9.29 19.52
N ILE A 243 5.51 9.16 18.26
CA ILE A 243 6.78 9.69 17.71
C ILE A 243 6.59 10.67 16.54
N GLY A 244 5.35 11.00 16.21
CA GLY A 244 5.01 11.93 15.15
C GLY A 244 5.04 11.31 13.74
N LEU A 245 4.28 11.93 12.84
CA LEU A 245 4.07 11.46 11.47
C LEU A 245 5.39 11.32 10.68
N PHE A 246 6.31 12.27 10.86
CA PHE A 246 7.56 12.27 10.08
C PHE A 246 8.45 11.08 10.43
N LYS A 247 8.69 10.82 11.73
CA LYS A 247 9.54 9.70 12.17
C LYS A 247 8.89 8.36 11.81
N ALA A 248 7.61 8.17 12.14
CA ALA A 248 6.88 6.94 11.85
C ALA A 248 6.82 6.68 10.33
N GLY A 249 6.47 7.67 9.54
CA GLY A 249 6.38 7.55 8.08
C GLY A 249 7.73 7.26 7.41
N SER A 250 8.81 7.92 7.83
CA SER A 250 10.15 7.69 7.26
C SER A 250 10.63 6.26 7.45
N ILE A 251 10.36 5.66 8.61
CA ILE A 251 10.73 4.27 8.90
C ILE A 251 9.80 3.31 8.12
N ALA A 252 8.50 3.54 8.15
CA ALA A 252 7.54 2.69 7.46
C ALA A 252 7.78 2.66 5.94
N ASN A 253 8.23 3.78 5.35
CA ASN A 253 8.57 3.86 3.93
C ASN A 253 9.77 3.00 3.51
N LEU A 254 10.53 2.42 4.43
CA LEU A 254 11.58 1.44 4.11
C LEU A 254 11.00 0.04 3.82
N ALA A 255 9.76 -0.24 4.21
CA ALA A 255 9.12 -1.54 4.06
C ALA A 255 9.18 -2.10 2.62
N PRO A 256 8.85 -1.36 1.55
CA PRO A 256 8.90 -1.88 0.20
C PRO A 256 10.31 -2.25 -0.28
N PHE A 257 11.33 -1.50 0.16
CA PHE A 257 12.74 -1.79 -0.19
C PHE A 257 13.21 -3.08 0.48
N ILE A 258 12.85 -3.28 1.74
CA ILE A 258 13.13 -4.52 2.47
C ILE A 258 12.43 -5.70 1.79
N ALA A 259 11.17 -5.53 1.37
CA ALA A 259 10.42 -6.55 0.63
C ALA A 259 11.13 -6.97 -0.65
N SER A 260 11.66 -6.02 -1.45
CA SER A 260 12.40 -6.34 -2.68
C SER A 260 13.67 -7.16 -2.42
N ILE A 261 14.41 -6.83 -1.35
CA ILE A 261 15.61 -7.59 -0.97
C ILE A 261 15.23 -8.99 -0.50
N LEU A 262 14.19 -9.12 0.30
CA LEU A 262 13.71 -10.41 0.82
C LEU A 262 13.05 -11.28 -0.26
N ALA A 263 12.53 -10.70 -1.35
CA ALA A 263 11.97 -11.45 -2.46
C ALA A 263 13.00 -12.36 -3.14
N VAL A 264 14.29 -11.99 -3.11
CA VAL A 264 15.38 -12.81 -3.66
C VAL A 264 15.46 -14.18 -2.96
N PRO A 265 15.74 -14.26 -1.65
CA PRO A 265 15.85 -15.57 -0.99
C PRO A 265 14.51 -16.25 -0.74
N LEU A 266 13.40 -15.52 -0.61
CA LEU A 266 12.09 -16.09 -0.25
C LEU A 266 11.25 -16.53 -1.45
N LEU A 267 11.35 -15.82 -2.57
CA LEU A 267 10.55 -16.07 -3.77
C LEU A 267 11.40 -16.49 -4.98
N GLY A 268 12.74 -16.52 -4.85
CA GLY A 268 13.63 -16.81 -5.96
C GLY A 268 13.66 -15.72 -7.03
N GLU A 269 13.21 -14.50 -6.70
CA GLU A 269 13.25 -13.38 -7.65
C GLU A 269 14.69 -12.88 -7.87
N THR A 270 14.97 -12.34 -9.03
CA THR A 270 16.29 -11.79 -9.36
C THR A 270 16.26 -10.27 -9.36
N LEU A 271 17.25 -9.67 -8.71
CA LEU A 271 17.49 -8.22 -8.79
C LEU A 271 18.58 -7.97 -9.84
N ASN A 272 18.18 -7.58 -11.03
CA ASN A 272 19.16 -7.16 -12.03
C ASN A 272 19.66 -5.72 -11.72
N PRO A 273 20.83 -5.31 -12.28
CA PRO A 273 21.39 -3.98 -12.03
C PRO A 273 20.45 -2.83 -12.41
N ILE A 274 19.59 -2.99 -13.41
CA ILE A 274 18.62 -1.97 -13.81
C ILE A 274 17.61 -1.73 -12.69
N MET A 275 17.10 -2.81 -12.08
CA MET A 275 16.18 -2.74 -10.96
C MET A 275 16.81 -2.07 -9.73
N VAL A 276 18.07 -2.39 -9.44
CA VAL A 276 18.81 -1.74 -8.33
C VAL A 276 18.96 -0.24 -8.58
N CYS A 277 19.37 0.16 -9.79
CA CYS A 277 19.44 1.59 -10.15
C CYS A 277 18.05 2.28 -10.03
N GLY A 278 16.99 1.60 -10.45
CA GLY A 278 15.63 2.08 -10.31
C GLY A 278 15.22 2.29 -8.85
N LEU A 279 15.47 1.30 -7.98
CA LEU A 279 15.20 1.43 -6.55
C LEU A 279 15.91 2.62 -5.94
N ILE A 280 17.20 2.82 -6.26
CA ILE A 280 17.99 3.96 -5.77
C ILE A 280 17.42 5.28 -6.30
N GLY A 281 17.16 5.39 -7.59
CA GLY A 281 16.64 6.62 -8.20
C GLY A 281 15.25 6.99 -7.65
N MET A 282 14.34 6.01 -7.49
CA MET A 282 13.03 6.23 -6.88
C MET A 282 13.14 6.64 -5.41
N ALA A 283 14.04 5.99 -4.64
CA ALA A 283 14.28 6.36 -3.25
C ALA A 283 14.81 7.80 -3.14
N LEU A 284 15.78 8.18 -3.96
CA LEU A 284 16.30 9.54 -3.99
C LEU A 284 15.20 10.56 -4.31
N GLY A 285 14.42 10.34 -5.36
CA GLY A 285 13.35 11.23 -5.76
C GLY A 285 12.24 11.38 -4.71
N ALA A 286 11.86 10.28 -4.05
CA ALA A 286 10.80 10.27 -3.04
C ALA A 286 11.26 10.85 -1.69
N LEU A 287 12.46 10.48 -1.22
CA LEU A 287 12.97 10.89 0.09
C LEU A 287 13.60 12.29 0.09
N GLN A 288 14.03 12.77 -1.05
CA GLN A 288 14.61 14.10 -1.25
C GLN A 288 15.70 14.43 -0.20
N PRO A 289 16.78 13.63 -0.08
CA PRO A 289 17.75 13.77 1.01
C PRO A 289 18.48 15.12 0.98
N TRP A 290 18.56 15.78 -0.19
CA TRP A 290 19.20 17.10 -0.34
C TRP A 290 18.47 18.21 0.41
N ARG A 291 17.19 18.08 0.78
CA ARG A 291 16.48 19.08 1.60
C ARG A 291 17.16 19.38 2.91
N ARG A 292 17.94 18.43 3.44
CA ARG A 292 18.72 18.63 4.68
C ARG A 292 19.94 19.54 4.49
N PHE A 293 20.43 19.67 3.26
CA PHE A 293 21.66 20.40 2.93
C PHE A 293 21.41 21.74 2.23
N ILE A 294 20.29 21.91 1.53
CA ILE A 294 20.01 23.10 0.69
C ILE A 294 19.19 24.15 1.46
N GLY A 295 19.07 24.00 2.72
CA GLY A 295 18.71 25.13 3.49
C GLY A 295 17.33 25.18 4.07
N ARG A 296 17.28 25.96 4.83
CA ARG A 296 16.45 26.77 5.65
C ARG A 296 16.22 28.12 4.99
#